data_e17fd95f7bc497c8a70e59f43745b80a
#
_entry.id   e17fd95f7bc497c8a70e59f43745b80a
#
_cell.length_a   1.000
_cell.length_b   1.000
_cell.length_c   1.000
_cell.angle_alpha   90.00
_cell.angle_beta   90.00
_cell.angle_gamma   90.00
#
_symmetry.space_group_name_H-M   'P 1'
#
loop_
_entity.id
_entity.type
_entity.pdbx_description
1 polymer ?
#
loop_
_entity_poly.entity_id
_entity_poly.type
_entity_poly.pdbx_seq_one_letter_code
_entity_poly.pdbx_strand_id
1 'polypeptide(L)'
;MYRAKPEGVESAARSHRAVEISFVGAETDGLEELLRQLPGETLGDNRWTRIYEQELGIKVKYDWTAKGDLYQKKLGVAVASGNIPDVVKVNAQQLRLLTNKGLIQDLSQVYERYASPLTKDILSQEGTGPFDAATIDGRLMAIPETNSSIDRALLIWIRTDWLNRLGLQPPQTIDDVLAISKAFTTGDPDRNGRPDTYGLAVTRNLWDPAMGVAGFMAGYGAFPNLWVTNSFGELEYGGIQPEVKTALQELQNMYRSGQIDSEFGMKDSTKVGKQVAAGKIGMLYGEQWSSFAVQGSRGIDPSAEWQAFPLVSGSGEPPQVPLRFSTWQFYAVRKDVPHPEAVVQLFNLHLEKNWGASAAYESYYISPLPVWQLSPVTPYPARKNLEAFQQLDKARRTGDFSFLKDEARAIKKRLDAYASGGPDKESGWGWEKIYGPNGAYGIIDRYEQNHQLLPDGFNGALTDTMMDRQSILNELQDEAFIRIILGRPIDEFDRFVEEWHRLGGDRMTEEVNRWHAEKGRERKETD
;
A
#
# COMPACT_ATOMS: atom_id res chain seq x y z
N MET A 1 -8.54 -70.17 33.57
CA MET A 1 -8.07 -68.79 33.53
C MET A 1 -8.09 -68.29 32.11
N TYR A 2 -9.16 -67.63 31.72
CA TYR A 2 -9.29 -67.02 30.40
C TYR A 2 -8.78 -65.58 30.48
N ARG A 3 -7.77 -65.25 29.69
CA ARG A 3 -7.32 -63.86 29.50
C ARG A 3 -8.14 -63.24 28.36
N ALA A 4 -8.91 -62.21 28.67
CA ALA A 4 -9.59 -61.37 27.70
C ALA A 4 -8.56 -60.49 26.98
N LYS A 5 -8.68 -60.46 25.62
CA LYS A 5 -7.99 -59.44 24.78
C LYS A 5 -8.63 -58.09 25.01
N PRO A 6 -7.85 -56.99 25.00
CA PRO A 6 -8.45 -55.67 24.99
C PRO A 6 -9.03 -55.37 23.59
N GLU A 7 -10.28 -54.94 23.58
CA GLU A 7 -10.98 -54.44 22.42
C GLU A 7 -10.28 -53.18 21.89
N GLY A 8 -10.01 -53.16 20.59
CA GLY A 8 -9.43 -52.06 19.91
C GLY A 8 -10.36 -50.85 19.91
N VAL A 9 -9.84 -49.71 20.31
CA VAL A 9 -10.46 -48.39 20.11
C VAL A 9 -10.42 -48.14 18.61
N GLU A 10 -11.54 -48.39 17.92
CA GLU A 10 -11.76 -47.89 16.58
C GLU A 10 -11.75 -46.35 16.64
N SER A 11 -10.68 -45.74 16.14
CA SER A 11 -10.63 -44.34 15.77
C SER A 11 -11.71 -44.11 14.70
N ALA A 12 -12.85 -43.60 15.10
CA ALA A 12 -13.87 -43.08 14.21
C ALA A 12 -13.31 -41.87 13.47
N ALA A 13 -12.66 -42.10 12.33
CA ALA A 13 -12.42 -41.07 11.34
C ALA A 13 -13.78 -40.50 10.92
N ARG A 14 -14.21 -39.41 11.53
CA ARG A 14 -15.34 -38.62 11.06
C ARG A 14 -14.97 -38.13 9.65
N SER A 15 -15.52 -38.77 8.64
CA SER A 15 -15.57 -38.26 7.27
C SER A 15 -16.43 -37.00 7.29
N HIS A 16 -15.81 -35.88 7.67
CA HIS A 16 -16.39 -34.58 7.40
C HIS A 16 -16.31 -34.37 5.89
N ARG A 17 -17.48 -34.33 5.23
CA ARG A 17 -17.57 -33.94 3.83
C ARG A 17 -16.87 -32.58 3.69
N ALA A 18 -15.81 -32.50 2.87
CA ALA A 18 -15.05 -31.28 2.68
C ALA A 18 -16.00 -30.16 2.26
N VAL A 19 -15.89 -29.01 2.93
CA VAL A 19 -16.60 -27.79 2.55
C VAL A 19 -15.91 -27.21 1.32
N GLU A 20 -16.64 -27.11 0.22
CA GLU A 20 -16.10 -26.53 -1.01
C GLU A 20 -16.47 -25.06 -1.07
N ILE A 21 -15.47 -24.18 -1.32
CA ILE A 21 -15.63 -22.72 -1.41
C ILE A 21 -15.00 -22.23 -2.70
N SER A 22 -15.77 -21.48 -3.49
CA SER A 22 -15.31 -20.93 -4.76
C SER A 22 -14.85 -19.48 -4.64
N PHE A 23 -13.82 -19.17 -5.44
CA PHE A 23 -13.23 -17.84 -5.64
C PHE A 23 -13.16 -17.53 -7.14
N VAL A 24 -12.73 -16.32 -7.46
CA VAL A 24 -12.20 -15.94 -8.79
C VAL A 24 -10.76 -15.46 -8.63
N GLY A 25 -9.90 -15.78 -9.60
CA GLY A 25 -8.47 -15.54 -9.52
C GLY A 25 -7.96 -14.51 -10.51
N ALA A 26 -7.18 -13.53 -10.03
CA ALA A 26 -6.41 -12.64 -10.88
C ALA A 26 -5.05 -13.27 -11.21
N GLU A 27 -4.75 -13.41 -12.50
CA GLU A 27 -3.44 -13.82 -12.99
C GLU A 27 -2.60 -12.57 -13.28
N THR A 28 -1.47 -12.42 -12.58
CA THR A 28 -0.50 -11.35 -12.82
C THR A 28 0.76 -11.91 -13.45
N ASP A 29 1.55 -11.07 -14.13
CA ASP A 29 2.84 -11.50 -14.68
C ASP A 29 3.77 -12.06 -13.59
N GLY A 30 3.74 -11.47 -12.38
CA GLY A 30 4.49 -11.95 -11.23
C GLY A 30 4.04 -13.34 -10.77
N LEU A 31 2.73 -13.60 -10.74
CA LEU A 31 2.20 -14.92 -10.38
C LEU A 31 2.54 -15.98 -11.43
N GLU A 32 2.46 -15.65 -12.72
CA GLU A 32 2.87 -16.57 -13.80
C GLU A 32 4.36 -16.90 -13.71
N GLU A 33 5.21 -15.89 -13.44
CA GLU A 33 6.64 -16.12 -13.25
C GLU A 33 6.91 -16.98 -12.02
N LEU A 34 6.20 -16.74 -10.92
CA LEU A 34 6.27 -17.55 -9.70
C LEU A 34 5.93 -19.01 -9.99
N LEU A 35 4.80 -19.25 -10.67
CA LEU A 35 4.35 -20.61 -11.00
C LEU A 35 5.30 -21.33 -11.96
N ARG A 36 5.94 -20.62 -12.90
CA ARG A 36 6.98 -21.23 -13.76
C ARG A 36 8.19 -21.75 -12.98
N GLN A 37 8.50 -21.13 -11.86
CA GLN A 37 9.62 -21.51 -10.99
C GLN A 37 9.23 -22.52 -9.90
N LEU A 38 7.94 -22.91 -9.82
CA LEU A 38 7.40 -23.85 -8.83
C LEU A 38 6.71 -25.03 -9.53
N PRO A 39 7.47 -26.01 -10.08
CA PRO A 39 6.88 -27.17 -10.76
C PRO A 39 5.90 -27.91 -9.84
N GLY A 40 4.69 -28.20 -10.36
CA GLY A 40 3.64 -28.89 -9.62
C GLY A 40 2.74 -28.00 -8.77
N GLU A 41 2.97 -26.69 -8.74
CA GLU A 41 2.05 -25.72 -8.13
C GLU A 41 1.22 -25.04 -9.22
N THR A 42 -0.07 -24.88 -8.97
CA THR A 42 -1.01 -24.09 -9.78
C THR A 42 -1.84 -23.20 -8.86
N LEU A 43 -2.63 -22.30 -9.40
CA LEU A 43 -3.51 -21.48 -8.56
C LEU A 43 -4.54 -22.34 -7.81
N GLY A 44 -5.07 -23.38 -8.46
CA GLY A 44 -6.08 -24.27 -7.87
C GLY A 44 -5.52 -25.45 -7.06
N ASP A 45 -4.26 -25.83 -7.27
CA ASP A 45 -3.59 -26.91 -6.54
C ASP A 45 -2.18 -26.45 -6.15
N ASN A 46 -2.02 -26.03 -4.93
CA ASN A 46 -0.76 -25.52 -4.38
C ASN A 46 -0.68 -25.82 -2.88
N ARG A 47 0.46 -25.47 -2.27
CA ARG A 47 0.70 -25.70 -0.85
C ARG A 47 -0.39 -25.12 0.07
N TRP A 48 -0.95 -23.96 -0.29
CA TRP A 48 -2.02 -23.33 0.49
C TRP A 48 -3.35 -24.06 0.32
N THR A 49 -3.78 -24.37 -0.88
CA THR A 49 -5.04 -25.08 -1.11
C THR A 49 -5.00 -26.46 -0.48
N ARG A 50 -3.83 -27.16 -0.55
CA ARG A 50 -3.64 -28.48 0.07
C ARG A 50 -3.70 -28.40 1.61
N ILE A 51 -3.07 -27.42 2.26
CA ILE A 51 -3.10 -27.33 3.72
C ILE A 51 -4.48 -26.89 4.23
N TYR A 52 -5.20 -26.04 3.51
CA TYR A 52 -6.58 -25.69 3.84
C TYR A 52 -7.49 -26.92 3.82
N GLU A 53 -7.34 -27.79 2.83
CA GLU A 53 -8.10 -29.04 2.77
C GLU A 53 -7.69 -29.99 3.89
N GLN A 54 -6.41 -30.14 4.16
CA GLN A 54 -5.87 -31.07 5.17
C GLN A 54 -6.21 -30.67 6.58
N GLU A 55 -6.07 -29.41 6.97
CA GLU A 55 -6.23 -28.96 8.35
C GLU A 55 -7.65 -28.46 8.66
N LEU A 56 -8.34 -27.89 7.66
CA LEU A 56 -9.68 -27.31 7.85
C LEU A 56 -10.81 -28.11 7.20
N GLY A 57 -10.49 -29.06 6.31
CA GLY A 57 -11.50 -29.69 5.47
C GLY A 57 -12.15 -28.74 4.46
N ILE A 58 -11.46 -27.63 4.12
CA ILE A 58 -11.95 -26.62 3.17
C ILE A 58 -11.23 -26.79 1.85
N LYS A 59 -11.99 -27.14 0.80
CA LYS A 59 -11.51 -27.26 -0.57
C LYS A 59 -11.74 -25.96 -1.32
N VAL A 60 -10.67 -25.31 -1.72
CA VAL A 60 -10.71 -24.07 -2.51
C VAL A 60 -10.86 -24.41 -4.00
N LYS A 61 -11.75 -23.70 -4.67
CA LYS A 61 -11.94 -23.74 -6.12
C LYS A 61 -11.90 -22.34 -6.72
N TYR A 62 -11.53 -22.29 -8.00
CA TYR A 62 -11.65 -21.05 -8.79
C TYR A 62 -12.68 -21.28 -9.89
N ASP A 63 -13.78 -20.49 -9.87
CA ASP A 63 -14.83 -20.55 -10.90
C ASP A 63 -14.26 -20.12 -12.26
N TRP A 64 -13.36 -19.13 -12.22
CA TRP A 64 -12.57 -18.70 -13.36
C TRP A 64 -11.35 -17.92 -12.90
N THR A 65 -10.36 -17.86 -13.79
CA THR A 65 -9.20 -16.96 -13.66
C THR A 65 -9.11 -16.06 -14.88
N ALA A 66 -8.45 -14.91 -14.75
CA ALA A 66 -8.19 -14.01 -15.87
C ALA A 66 -7.05 -13.03 -15.54
N LYS A 67 -6.44 -12.46 -16.58
CA LYS A 67 -5.27 -11.59 -16.49
C LYS A 67 -5.63 -10.13 -16.74
N GLY A 68 -5.02 -9.23 -15.96
CA GLY A 68 -5.05 -7.79 -16.18
C GLY A 68 -6.48 -7.22 -16.34
N ASP A 69 -6.68 -6.42 -17.38
CA ASP A 69 -7.96 -5.75 -17.66
C ASP A 69 -9.13 -6.74 -17.87
N LEU A 70 -8.85 -7.95 -18.38
CA LEU A 70 -9.89 -8.96 -18.56
C LEU A 70 -10.45 -9.42 -17.21
N TYR A 71 -9.60 -9.56 -16.19
CA TYR A 71 -10.05 -9.87 -14.83
C TYR A 71 -11.00 -8.79 -14.31
N GLN A 72 -10.61 -7.52 -14.40
CA GLN A 72 -11.43 -6.40 -13.94
C GLN A 72 -12.79 -6.33 -14.67
N LYS A 73 -12.79 -6.53 -15.98
CA LYS A 73 -14.03 -6.57 -16.78
C LYS A 73 -14.94 -7.72 -16.39
N LYS A 74 -14.40 -8.94 -16.24
CA LYS A 74 -15.18 -10.12 -15.82
C LYS A 74 -15.73 -9.96 -14.40
N LEU A 75 -14.91 -9.46 -13.47
CA LEU A 75 -15.34 -9.17 -12.10
C LEU A 75 -16.45 -8.10 -12.07
N GLY A 76 -16.29 -7.01 -12.82
CA GLY A 76 -17.31 -5.97 -12.96
C GLY A 76 -18.65 -6.53 -13.47
N VAL A 77 -18.63 -7.40 -14.48
CA VAL A 77 -19.83 -8.08 -15.00
C VAL A 77 -20.44 -9.01 -13.94
N ALA A 78 -19.62 -9.81 -13.24
CA ALA A 78 -20.07 -10.70 -12.17
C ALA A 78 -20.77 -9.92 -11.04
N VAL A 79 -20.15 -8.82 -10.56
CA VAL A 79 -20.72 -7.95 -9.53
C VAL A 79 -22.01 -7.28 -10.02
N ALA A 80 -22.04 -6.78 -11.26
CA ALA A 80 -23.21 -6.13 -11.82
C ALA A 80 -24.41 -7.09 -12.01
N SER A 81 -24.16 -8.34 -12.44
CA SER A 81 -25.18 -9.37 -12.65
C SER A 81 -25.57 -10.11 -11.37
N GLY A 82 -24.76 -10.03 -10.31
CA GLY A 82 -24.92 -10.84 -9.09
C GLY A 82 -24.44 -12.28 -9.20
N ASN A 83 -23.83 -12.66 -10.32
CA ASN A 83 -23.26 -14.01 -10.51
C ASN A 83 -21.81 -14.04 -10.00
N ILE A 84 -21.66 -13.95 -8.68
CA ILE A 84 -20.38 -13.92 -7.96
C ILE A 84 -20.06 -15.32 -7.39
N PRO A 85 -18.76 -15.65 -7.16
CA PRO A 85 -18.36 -16.86 -6.45
C PRO A 85 -18.83 -16.86 -4.99
N ASP A 86 -18.56 -17.94 -4.26
CA ASP A 86 -18.92 -18.01 -2.83
C ASP A 86 -18.21 -16.92 -2.01
N VAL A 87 -16.92 -16.69 -2.30
CA VAL A 87 -16.13 -15.58 -1.72
C VAL A 87 -15.55 -14.74 -2.84
N VAL A 88 -15.79 -13.44 -2.79
CA VAL A 88 -15.29 -12.49 -3.79
C VAL A 88 -14.46 -11.39 -3.14
N LYS A 89 -13.27 -11.16 -3.69
CA LYS A 89 -12.39 -10.05 -3.30
C LYS A 89 -12.77 -8.81 -4.12
N VAL A 90 -13.22 -7.75 -3.45
CA VAL A 90 -13.81 -6.56 -4.07
C VAL A 90 -13.22 -5.28 -3.49
N ASN A 91 -13.30 -4.19 -4.24
CA ASN A 91 -13.02 -2.85 -3.74
C ASN A 91 -14.24 -2.25 -3.00
N ALA A 92 -14.07 -1.08 -2.39
CA ALA A 92 -15.11 -0.42 -1.60
C ALA A 92 -16.38 -0.11 -2.41
N GLN A 93 -16.26 0.32 -3.67
CA GLN A 93 -17.42 0.57 -4.55
C GLN A 93 -18.19 -0.71 -4.85
N GLN A 94 -17.47 -1.78 -5.19
CA GLN A 94 -18.07 -3.09 -5.46
C GLN A 94 -18.73 -3.66 -4.20
N LEU A 95 -18.09 -3.49 -3.02
CA LEU A 95 -18.66 -3.88 -1.73
C LEU A 95 -19.98 -3.17 -1.48
N ARG A 96 -20.02 -1.85 -1.62
CA ARG A 96 -21.24 -1.05 -1.46
C ARG A 96 -22.34 -1.48 -2.44
N LEU A 97 -21.98 -1.72 -3.70
CA LEU A 97 -22.93 -2.19 -4.73
C LEU A 97 -23.52 -3.56 -4.38
N LEU A 98 -22.70 -4.52 -3.96
CA LEU A 98 -23.16 -5.85 -3.57
C LEU A 98 -24.07 -5.80 -2.33
N THR A 99 -23.72 -4.94 -1.36
CA THR A 99 -24.54 -4.71 -0.15
C THR A 99 -25.89 -4.13 -0.52
N ASN A 100 -25.94 -3.07 -1.32
CA ASN A 100 -27.18 -2.42 -1.74
C ASN A 100 -28.10 -3.36 -2.53
N LYS A 101 -27.54 -4.31 -3.27
CA LYS A 101 -28.29 -5.34 -3.99
C LYS A 101 -28.70 -6.53 -3.10
N GLY A 102 -28.25 -6.61 -1.85
CA GLY A 102 -28.52 -7.73 -0.94
C GLY A 102 -27.93 -9.06 -1.42
N LEU A 103 -26.77 -9.02 -2.10
CA LEU A 103 -26.11 -10.19 -2.70
C LEU A 103 -25.09 -10.87 -1.80
N ILE A 104 -24.71 -10.22 -0.72
CA ILE A 104 -23.72 -10.70 0.27
C ILE A 104 -24.33 -10.72 1.65
N GLN A 105 -23.74 -11.48 2.55
CA GLN A 105 -24.26 -11.66 3.90
C GLN A 105 -23.48 -10.83 4.94
N ASP A 106 -24.15 -10.58 6.06
CA ASP A 106 -23.57 -9.96 7.26
C ASP A 106 -22.63 -10.96 7.95
N LEU A 107 -21.38 -10.58 8.11
CA LEU A 107 -20.33 -11.38 8.74
C LEU A 107 -20.03 -10.99 10.18
N SER A 108 -20.78 -10.07 10.81
CA SER A 108 -20.52 -9.57 12.16
C SER A 108 -20.40 -10.70 13.18
N GLN A 109 -21.41 -11.57 13.27
CA GLN A 109 -21.39 -12.72 14.19
C GLN A 109 -20.40 -13.80 13.75
N VAL A 110 -20.20 -13.97 12.44
CA VAL A 110 -19.26 -14.95 11.89
C VAL A 110 -17.83 -14.58 12.30
N TYR A 111 -17.45 -13.32 12.09
CA TYR A 111 -16.12 -12.84 12.48
C TYR A 111 -15.91 -12.94 14.00
N GLU A 112 -16.85 -12.44 14.78
CA GLU A 112 -16.73 -12.47 16.24
C GLU A 112 -16.55 -13.88 16.79
N ARG A 113 -17.28 -14.86 16.25
CA ARG A 113 -17.27 -16.26 16.71
C ARG A 113 -16.07 -17.05 16.22
N TYR A 114 -15.61 -16.83 14.98
CA TYR A 114 -14.66 -17.72 14.32
C TYR A 114 -13.27 -17.12 14.13
N ALA A 115 -13.09 -15.79 14.24
CA ALA A 115 -11.76 -15.19 14.19
C ALA A 115 -10.94 -15.59 15.41
N SER A 116 -9.73 -16.11 15.16
CA SER A 116 -8.80 -16.46 16.23
C SER A 116 -8.29 -15.19 16.94
N PRO A 117 -7.78 -15.30 18.18
CA PRO A 117 -7.15 -14.16 18.84
C PRO A 117 -6.03 -13.52 18.01
N LEU A 118 -5.20 -14.34 17.33
CA LEU A 118 -4.16 -13.85 16.43
C LEU A 118 -4.73 -13.07 15.25
N THR A 119 -5.83 -13.56 14.66
CA THR A 119 -6.49 -12.88 13.55
C THR A 119 -7.07 -11.55 14.00
N LYS A 120 -7.75 -11.50 15.14
CA LYS A 120 -8.29 -10.27 15.71
C LYS A 120 -7.18 -9.25 16.00
N ASP A 121 -6.08 -9.67 16.59
CA ASP A 121 -4.92 -8.83 16.89
C ASP A 121 -4.32 -8.23 15.61
N ILE A 122 -4.01 -9.07 14.62
CA ILE A 122 -3.38 -8.62 13.38
C ILE A 122 -4.30 -7.68 12.58
N LEU A 123 -5.59 -8.02 12.44
CA LEU A 123 -6.54 -7.20 11.67
C LEU A 123 -6.87 -5.86 12.36
N SER A 124 -6.59 -5.71 13.66
CA SER A 124 -6.78 -4.46 14.41
C SER A 124 -5.53 -3.58 14.54
N GLN A 125 -4.39 -3.97 13.96
CA GLN A 125 -3.13 -3.21 14.08
C GLN A 125 -3.20 -1.78 13.53
N GLU A 126 -4.13 -1.51 12.62
CA GLU A 126 -4.41 -0.16 12.10
C GLU A 126 -5.67 0.46 12.75
N GLY A 127 -6.05 0.01 13.95
CA GLY A 127 -7.24 0.48 14.66
C GLY A 127 -8.53 -0.04 14.04
N THR A 128 -9.62 0.73 14.17
CA THR A 128 -10.95 0.34 13.68
C THR A 128 -11.15 0.60 12.18
N GLY A 129 -10.31 1.43 11.56
CA GLY A 129 -10.49 1.89 10.19
C GLY A 129 -10.78 0.81 9.15
N PRO A 130 -10.02 -0.30 9.10
CA PRO A 130 -10.30 -1.38 8.15
C PRO A 130 -11.71 -1.96 8.30
N PHE A 131 -12.18 -2.15 9.54
CA PHE A 131 -13.52 -2.63 9.83
C PHE A 131 -14.59 -1.56 9.61
N ASP A 132 -14.30 -0.29 9.92
CA ASP A 132 -15.20 0.82 9.65
C ASP A 132 -15.49 0.93 8.14
N ALA A 133 -14.48 0.76 7.29
CA ALA A 133 -14.63 0.73 5.83
C ALA A 133 -15.46 -0.47 5.32
N ALA A 134 -15.46 -1.58 6.05
CA ALA A 134 -16.23 -2.80 5.72
C ALA A 134 -17.61 -2.84 6.36
N THR A 135 -17.93 -1.90 7.28
CA THR A 135 -19.19 -1.85 8.01
C THR A 135 -20.17 -0.91 7.31
N ILE A 136 -21.29 -1.44 6.86
CA ILE A 136 -22.34 -0.71 6.16
C ILE A 136 -23.65 -0.90 6.94
N ASP A 137 -24.30 0.20 7.31
CA ASP A 137 -25.51 0.20 8.13
C ASP A 137 -25.39 -0.63 9.41
N GLY A 138 -24.25 -0.51 10.10
CA GLY A 138 -23.93 -1.20 11.35
C GLY A 138 -23.65 -2.71 11.20
N ARG A 139 -23.49 -3.24 9.99
CA ARG A 139 -23.22 -4.65 9.69
C ARG A 139 -21.87 -4.80 9.00
N LEU A 140 -21.06 -5.76 9.46
CA LEU A 140 -19.80 -6.13 8.81
C LEU A 140 -20.09 -6.90 7.52
N MET A 141 -20.00 -6.25 6.37
CA MET A 141 -20.39 -6.83 5.08
C MET A 141 -19.27 -7.59 4.38
N ALA A 142 -18.03 -7.48 4.87
CA ALA A 142 -16.88 -8.23 4.36
C ALA A 142 -15.75 -8.26 5.39
N ILE A 143 -14.81 -9.21 5.27
CA ILE A 143 -13.57 -9.18 6.03
C ILE A 143 -12.58 -8.28 5.29
N PRO A 144 -12.04 -7.21 5.93
CA PRO A 144 -11.06 -6.35 5.29
C PRO A 144 -9.75 -7.10 5.04
N GLU A 145 -9.13 -6.86 3.88
CA GLU A 145 -7.74 -7.25 3.68
C GLU A 145 -6.86 -6.25 4.41
N THR A 146 -6.02 -6.73 5.31
CA THR A 146 -5.04 -5.86 5.94
C THR A 146 -4.04 -5.36 4.92
N ASN A 147 -3.67 -4.11 5.09
CA ASN A 147 -2.60 -3.46 4.35
C ASN A 147 -1.78 -2.63 5.34
N SER A 148 -0.68 -2.04 4.91
CA SER A 148 0.20 -1.28 5.78
C SER A 148 0.18 0.20 5.38
N SER A 149 -0.52 1.02 6.14
CA SER A 149 -0.52 2.47 5.90
C SER A 149 0.85 3.07 6.17
N ILE A 150 1.57 2.59 7.19
CA ILE A 150 2.89 3.11 7.55
C ILE A 150 3.94 2.86 6.45
N ASP A 151 3.82 1.79 5.69
CA ASP A 151 4.69 1.48 4.55
C ASP A 151 4.52 2.47 3.39
N ARG A 152 3.44 3.28 3.41
CA ARG A 152 3.16 4.34 2.43
C ARG A 152 3.67 5.71 2.83
N ALA A 153 4.37 5.80 3.97
CA ALA A 153 5.02 7.04 4.38
C ALA A 153 6.02 7.49 3.31
N LEU A 154 5.89 8.74 2.89
CA LEU A 154 6.67 9.31 1.79
C LEU A 154 8.03 9.81 2.26
N LEU A 155 9.00 9.72 1.36
CA LEU A 155 10.38 10.09 1.53
C LEU A 155 10.85 10.87 0.31
N ILE A 156 11.96 11.59 0.42
CA ILE A 156 12.68 12.15 -0.71
C ILE A 156 13.84 11.20 -1.06
N TRP A 157 13.88 10.71 -2.30
CA TRP A 157 14.99 9.92 -2.82
C TRP A 157 15.87 10.79 -3.71
N ILE A 158 17.16 10.86 -3.40
CA ILE A 158 18.09 11.78 -4.08
C ILE A 158 19.36 11.04 -4.52
N ARG A 159 19.87 11.38 -5.71
CA ARG A 159 21.18 10.98 -6.22
C ARG A 159 22.29 11.64 -5.39
N THR A 160 22.82 10.94 -4.41
CA THR A 160 23.88 11.46 -3.51
C THR A 160 25.22 11.62 -4.22
N ASP A 161 25.51 10.82 -5.23
CA ASP A 161 26.67 11.02 -6.09
C ASP A 161 26.56 12.33 -6.88
N TRP A 162 25.36 12.77 -7.30
CA TRP A 162 25.15 14.07 -7.93
C TRP A 162 25.29 15.22 -6.92
N LEU A 163 24.76 15.06 -5.70
CA LEU A 163 24.98 16.04 -4.62
C LEU A 163 26.49 16.26 -4.41
N ASN A 164 27.25 15.20 -4.26
CA ASN A 164 28.69 15.25 -4.05
C ASN A 164 29.44 15.91 -5.23
N ARG A 165 29.06 15.58 -6.46
CA ARG A 165 29.67 16.16 -7.69
C ARG A 165 29.46 17.66 -7.79
N LEU A 166 28.30 18.15 -7.36
CA LEU A 166 27.93 19.56 -7.42
C LEU A 166 28.23 20.32 -6.11
N GLY A 167 28.81 19.66 -5.09
CA GLY A 167 29.15 20.26 -3.81
C GLY A 167 27.93 20.66 -2.97
N LEU A 168 26.81 19.98 -3.15
CA LEU A 168 25.54 20.24 -2.45
C LEU A 168 25.41 19.38 -1.21
N GLN A 169 24.68 19.88 -0.21
CA GLN A 169 24.29 19.16 0.98
C GLN A 169 22.88 18.55 0.82
N PRO A 170 22.54 17.49 1.57
CA PRO A 170 21.18 17.02 1.68
C PRO A 170 20.20 18.12 2.13
N PRO A 171 18.95 18.10 1.65
CA PRO A 171 17.99 19.19 1.94
C PRO A 171 17.58 19.20 3.42
N GLN A 172 17.44 20.41 3.97
CA GLN A 172 16.88 20.68 5.31
C GLN A 172 15.56 21.46 5.21
N THR A 173 15.34 22.13 4.10
CA THR A 173 14.17 22.95 3.81
C THR A 173 13.65 22.66 2.41
N ILE A 174 12.43 23.13 2.10
CA ILE A 174 11.88 23.02 0.74
C ILE A 174 12.70 23.86 -0.25
N ASP A 175 13.27 25.00 0.20
CA ASP A 175 14.14 25.82 -0.63
C ASP A 175 15.42 25.08 -1.04
N ASP A 176 15.96 24.23 -0.16
CA ASP A 176 17.10 23.36 -0.52
C ASP A 176 16.68 22.35 -1.59
N VAL A 177 15.47 21.78 -1.49
CA VAL A 177 14.93 20.87 -2.52
C VAL A 177 14.85 21.56 -3.87
N LEU A 178 14.33 22.79 -3.92
CA LEU A 178 14.26 23.60 -5.15
C LEU A 178 15.65 23.92 -5.71
N ALA A 179 16.60 24.28 -4.84
CA ALA A 179 17.98 24.57 -5.24
C ALA A 179 18.68 23.32 -5.78
N ILE A 180 18.52 22.16 -5.13
CA ILE A 180 19.07 20.87 -5.58
C ILE A 180 18.46 20.50 -6.93
N SER A 181 17.15 20.59 -7.08
CA SER A 181 16.44 20.30 -8.32
C SER A 181 16.96 21.16 -9.48
N LYS A 182 17.11 22.47 -9.25
CA LYS A 182 17.68 23.40 -10.22
C LYS A 182 19.12 23.02 -10.59
N ALA A 183 19.95 22.72 -9.59
CA ALA A 183 21.34 22.35 -9.82
C ALA A 183 21.46 21.02 -10.60
N PHE A 184 20.61 20.04 -10.33
CA PHE A 184 20.55 18.79 -11.09
C PHE A 184 20.12 18.99 -12.55
N THR A 185 19.31 20.02 -12.81
CA THR A 185 18.89 20.35 -14.18
C THR A 185 19.94 21.12 -14.96
N THR A 186 20.68 22.02 -14.31
CA THR A 186 21.56 22.99 -15.00
C THR A 186 23.06 22.70 -14.83
N GLY A 187 23.43 21.87 -13.87
CA GLY A 187 24.82 21.65 -13.45
C GLY A 187 25.52 20.47 -14.12
N ASP A 188 24.93 19.82 -15.14
CA ASP A 188 25.51 18.66 -15.82
C ASP A 188 26.02 17.57 -14.84
N PRO A 189 25.16 17.04 -13.95
CA PRO A 189 25.59 16.12 -12.90
C PRO A 189 26.03 14.75 -13.44
N ASP A 190 25.61 14.36 -14.65
CA ASP A 190 26.03 13.14 -15.33
C ASP A 190 27.30 13.35 -16.18
N ARG A 191 27.80 14.61 -16.32
CA ARG A 191 29.03 15.00 -17.02
C ARG A 191 29.07 14.58 -18.48
N ASN A 192 27.92 14.58 -19.12
CA ASN A 192 27.84 14.25 -20.55
C ASN A 192 27.94 15.48 -21.48
N GLY A 193 28.03 16.69 -20.92
CA GLY A 193 28.12 17.96 -21.66
C GLY A 193 26.81 18.40 -22.32
N ARG A 194 25.65 17.85 -21.86
CA ARG A 194 24.34 18.13 -22.44
C ARG A 194 23.35 18.56 -21.34
N PRO A 195 22.46 19.52 -21.60
CA PRO A 195 21.39 19.89 -20.66
C PRO A 195 20.20 18.94 -20.80
N ASP A 196 20.36 17.66 -20.43
CA ASP A 196 19.38 16.60 -20.66
C ASP A 196 18.99 15.84 -19.38
N THR A 197 19.25 16.47 -18.22
CA THR A 197 18.87 15.97 -16.91
C THR A 197 17.75 16.81 -16.30
N TYR A 198 16.93 16.17 -15.47
CA TYR A 198 15.82 16.78 -14.75
C TYR A 198 16.05 16.68 -13.25
N GLY A 199 15.62 17.69 -12.51
CA GLY A 199 15.73 17.71 -11.06
C GLY A 199 14.75 16.75 -10.39
N LEU A 200 13.48 16.78 -10.80
CA LEU A 200 12.40 16.05 -10.12
C LEU A 200 11.64 15.15 -11.10
N ALA A 201 11.48 13.88 -10.70
CA ALA A 201 10.55 12.94 -11.35
C ALA A 201 9.11 13.31 -11.06
N VAL A 202 8.29 13.43 -12.11
CA VAL A 202 6.84 13.58 -12.01
C VAL A 202 6.19 12.75 -13.10
N THR A 203 5.13 12.01 -12.77
CA THR A 203 4.32 11.24 -13.73
C THR A 203 2.97 11.92 -13.97
N ARG A 204 2.27 11.52 -15.04
CA ARG A 204 0.88 11.96 -15.27
C ARG A 204 -0.07 11.55 -14.14
N ASN A 205 0.23 10.46 -13.43
CA ASN A 205 -0.44 10.12 -12.18
C ASN A 205 0.25 10.87 -11.04
N LEU A 206 -0.26 12.04 -10.68
CA LEU A 206 0.31 12.89 -9.64
C LEU A 206 0.42 12.20 -8.27
N TRP A 207 -0.32 11.12 -8.07
CA TRP A 207 -0.40 10.34 -6.83
C TRP A 207 0.38 9.02 -6.90
N ASP A 208 1.29 8.93 -7.85
CA ASP A 208 2.16 7.76 -8.00
C ASP A 208 2.96 7.49 -6.72
N PRO A 209 3.02 6.24 -6.22
CA PRO A 209 3.69 5.93 -4.95
C PRO A 209 5.21 6.05 -4.99
N ALA A 210 5.81 6.12 -6.19
CA ALA A 210 7.26 6.22 -6.36
C ALA A 210 7.73 7.53 -7.01
N MET A 211 6.87 8.24 -7.74
CA MET A 211 7.26 9.43 -8.53
C MET A 211 6.10 10.44 -8.61
N GLY A 212 5.26 10.49 -7.56
CA GLY A 212 4.19 11.46 -7.43
C GLY A 212 4.64 12.74 -6.73
N VAL A 213 3.69 13.67 -6.57
CA VAL A 213 3.96 15.00 -5.99
C VAL A 213 3.44 15.17 -4.56
N ALA A 214 2.77 14.18 -3.98
CA ALA A 214 2.15 14.31 -2.65
C ALA A 214 3.18 14.65 -1.56
N GLY A 215 4.39 14.07 -1.61
CA GLY A 215 5.46 14.40 -0.67
C GLY A 215 6.00 15.82 -0.84
N PHE A 216 6.06 16.33 -2.07
CA PHE A 216 6.42 17.72 -2.35
C PHE A 216 5.36 18.67 -1.79
N MET A 217 4.09 18.37 -2.04
CA MET A 217 2.97 19.17 -1.54
C MET A 217 2.91 19.20 -0.01
N ALA A 218 3.22 18.09 0.66
CA ALA A 218 3.30 18.01 2.12
C ALA A 218 4.33 19.00 2.70
N GLY A 219 5.40 19.31 1.98
CA GLY A 219 6.38 20.35 2.34
C GLY A 219 5.79 21.77 2.44
N TYR A 220 4.64 22.00 1.81
CA TYR A 220 3.85 23.24 1.89
C TYR A 220 2.64 23.13 2.83
N GLY A 221 2.47 21.99 3.53
CA GLY A 221 1.29 21.74 4.37
C GLY A 221 0.04 21.38 3.58
N ALA A 222 0.19 20.97 2.32
CA ALA A 222 -0.90 20.58 1.44
C ALA A 222 -1.06 19.04 1.40
N PHE A 223 -2.27 18.53 1.64
CA PHE A 223 -2.55 17.11 1.77
C PHE A 223 -3.69 16.65 0.84
N PRO A 224 -3.55 16.82 -0.48
CA PRO A 224 -4.59 16.39 -1.41
C PRO A 224 -4.84 14.87 -1.27
N ASN A 225 -6.09 14.47 -1.51
CA ASN A 225 -6.59 13.09 -1.34
C ASN A 225 -6.63 12.57 0.11
N LEU A 226 -6.51 13.45 1.11
CA LEU A 226 -6.80 13.14 2.51
C LEU A 226 -7.97 14.00 2.99
N TRP A 227 -8.71 13.48 3.94
CA TRP A 227 -9.57 14.27 4.80
C TRP A 227 -8.76 14.67 6.03
N VAL A 228 -8.64 15.97 6.26
CA VAL A 228 -7.84 16.51 7.35
C VAL A 228 -8.72 17.24 8.35
N THR A 229 -8.36 17.16 9.63
CA THR A 229 -9.10 17.84 10.68
C THR A 229 -8.76 19.32 10.68
N ASN A 230 -9.76 20.19 10.54
CA ASN A 230 -9.61 21.64 10.64
C ASN A 230 -9.55 22.12 12.10
N SER A 231 -9.39 23.43 12.31
CA SER A 231 -9.31 24.05 13.65
C SER A 231 -10.60 23.93 14.47
N PHE A 232 -11.71 23.56 13.86
CA PHE A 232 -13.00 23.34 14.53
C PHE A 232 -13.24 21.88 14.91
N GLY A 233 -12.31 20.99 14.56
CA GLY A 233 -12.44 19.55 14.78
C GLY A 233 -13.29 18.83 13.75
N GLU A 234 -13.59 19.47 12.61
CA GLU A 234 -14.31 18.90 11.49
C GLU A 234 -13.34 18.42 10.42
N LEU A 235 -13.77 17.45 9.61
CA LEU A 235 -13.00 16.97 8.46
C LEU A 235 -13.25 17.84 7.24
N GLU A 236 -12.16 18.25 6.60
CA GLU A 236 -12.14 19.02 5.36
C GLU A 236 -11.33 18.25 4.30
N TYR A 237 -11.75 18.35 3.04
CA TYR A 237 -11.03 17.69 1.96
C TYR A 237 -9.74 18.45 1.64
N GLY A 238 -8.59 17.80 1.79
CA GLY A 238 -7.28 18.44 1.65
C GLY A 238 -6.96 18.94 0.23
N GLY A 239 -7.65 18.42 -0.80
CA GLY A 239 -7.42 18.83 -2.19
C GLY A 239 -7.89 20.25 -2.53
N ILE A 240 -8.77 20.85 -1.71
CA ILE A 240 -9.31 22.20 -1.93
C ILE A 240 -8.67 23.26 -1.02
N GLN A 241 -7.72 22.86 -0.16
CA GLN A 241 -7.07 23.79 0.77
C GLN A 241 -6.15 24.79 0.04
N PRO A 242 -6.01 26.05 0.53
CA PRO A 242 -5.21 27.08 -0.13
C PRO A 242 -3.73 26.75 -0.22
N GLU A 243 -3.17 25.91 0.67
CA GLU A 243 -1.81 25.43 0.65
C GLU A 243 -1.49 24.65 -0.64
N VAL A 244 -2.48 23.96 -1.20
CA VAL A 244 -2.38 23.27 -2.50
C VAL A 244 -2.06 24.24 -3.62
N LYS A 245 -2.70 25.41 -3.63
CA LYS A 245 -2.45 26.47 -4.63
C LYS A 245 -0.99 26.90 -4.63
N THR A 246 -0.39 27.06 -3.43
CA THR A 246 1.02 27.42 -3.26
C THR A 246 1.94 26.31 -3.81
N ALA A 247 1.69 25.05 -3.46
CA ALA A 247 2.49 23.93 -3.94
C ALA A 247 2.40 23.76 -5.47
N LEU A 248 1.21 23.94 -6.05
CA LEU A 248 1.00 23.90 -7.51
C LEU A 248 1.75 25.03 -8.23
N GLN A 249 1.79 26.23 -7.64
CA GLN A 249 2.55 27.35 -8.21
C GLN A 249 4.04 27.01 -8.29
N GLU A 250 4.61 26.39 -7.26
CA GLU A 250 6.02 25.99 -7.27
C GLU A 250 6.28 24.85 -8.26
N LEU A 251 5.42 23.85 -8.35
CA LEU A 251 5.54 22.81 -9.38
C LEU A 251 5.47 23.41 -10.79
N GLN A 252 4.62 24.41 -11.01
CA GLN A 252 4.57 25.15 -12.28
C GLN A 252 5.88 25.91 -12.56
N ASN A 253 6.47 26.55 -11.55
CA ASN A 253 7.75 27.24 -11.66
C ASN A 253 8.88 26.27 -12.02
N MET A 254 8.92 25.11 -11.36
CA MET A 254 9.85 24.01 -11.67
C MET A 254 9.68 23.50 -13.11
N TYR A 255 8.45 23.31 -13.54
CA TYR A 255 8.14 22.91 -14.91
C TYR A 255 8.61 23.94 -15.94
N ARG A 256 8.28 25.21 -15.74
CA ARG A 256 8.69 26.32 -16.63
C ARG A 256 10.20 26.48 -16.74
N SER A 257 10.93 26.16 -15.68
CA SER A 257 12.41 26.22 -15.64
C SER A 257 13.07 24.91 -16.08
N GLY A 258 12.32 23.95 -16.61
CA GLY A 258 12.83 22.68 -17.14
C GLY A 258 13.29 21.68 -16.09
N GLN A 259 12.96 21.89 -14.82
CA GLN A 259 13.33 20.98 -13.73
C GLN A 259 12.46 19.71 -13.71
N ILE A 260 11.28 19.78 -14.30
CA ILE A 260 10.36 18.67 -14.57
C ILE A 260 10.31 18.45 -16.08
N ASP A 261 10.28 17.19 -16.50
CA ASP A 261 10.16 16.82 -17.91
C ASP A 261 8.94 17.50 -18.57
N SER A 262 9.16 18.15 -19.71
CA SER A 262 8.11 18.87 -20.44
C SER A 262 6.95 17.97 -20.90
N GLU A 263 7.18 16.66 -21.01
CA GLU A 263 6.18 15.68 -21.43
C GLU A 263 5.61 14.86 -20.27
N PHE A 264 5.85 15.25 -18.99
CA PHE A 264 5.42 14.45 -17.82
C PHE A 264 3.91 14.10 -17.87
N GLY A 265 3.07 15.04 -18.33
CA GLY A 265 1.62 14.85 -18.43
C GLY A 265 1.18 13.72 -19.40
N MET A 266 2.11 13.20 -20.22
CA MET A 266 1.88 12.07 -21.13
C MET A 266 2.66 10.81 -20.71
N LYS A 267 3.44 10.87 -19.62
CA LYS A 267 4.31 9.79 -19.17
C LYS A 267 3.76 9.13 -17.90
N ASP A 268 3.55 7.82 -17.99
CA ASP A 268 3.25 6.97 -16.85
C ASP A 268 4.51 6.57 -16.07
N SER A 269 4.33 5.86 -14.95
CA SER A 269 5.43 5.37 -14.10
C SER A 269 6.47 4.55 -14.86
N THR A 270 6.04 3.77 -15.85
CA THR A 270 6.96 2.96 -16.66
C THR A 270 7.90 3.83 -17.50
N LYS A 271 7.35 4.89 -18.12
CA LYS A 271 8.15 5.80 -18.96
C LYS A 271 9.10 6.65 -18.14
N VAL A 272 8.62 7.22 -17.02
CA VAL A 272 9.46 8.01 -16.12
C VAL A 272 10.50 7.12 -15.41
N GLY A 273 10.14 5.90 -15.01
CA GLY A 273 11.06 4.91 -14.45
C GLY A 273 12.21 4.56 -15.41
N LYS A 274 11.94 4.50 -16.73
CA LYS A 274 13.00 4.35 -17.74
C LYS A 274 13.96 5.56 -17.79
N GLN A 275 13.45 6.77 -17.56
CA GLN A 275 14.31 7.98 -17.49
C GLN A 275 15.17 7.97 -16.21
N VAL A 276 14.59 7.54 -15.07
CA VAL A 276 15.34 7.34 -13.83
C VAL A 276 16.44 6.29 -14.05
N ALA A 277 16.10 5.15 -14.63
CA ALA A 277 17.06 4.08 -14.94
C ALA A 277 18.15 4.56 -15.93
N ALA A 278 17.81 5.41 -16.89
CA ALA A 278 18.75 6.01 -17.84
C ALA A 278 19.65 7.11 -17.22
N GLY A 279 19.51 7.39 -15.90
CA GLY A 279 20.31 8.42 -15.24
C GLY A 279 19.95 9.85 -15.64
N LYS A 280 18.69 10.11 -16.05
CA LYS A 280 18.24 11.44 -16.48
C LYS A 280 17.53 12.24 -15.39
N ILE A 281 17.23 11.62 -14.24
CA ILE A 281 16.50 12.24 -13.14
C ILE A 281 17.26 12.06 -11.85
N GLY A 282 17.38 13.11 -11.04
CA GLY A 282 18.19 13.12 -9.81
C GLY A 282 17.42 13.01 -8.52
N MET A 283 16.09 13.25 -8.53
CA MET A 283 15.29 13.26 -7.31
C MET A 283 13.86 12.78 -7.58
N LEU A 284 13.26 12.14 -6.60
CA LEU A 284 11.84 11.77 -6.61
C LEU A 284 11.28 11.73 -5.17
N TYR A 285 9.97 11.86 -5.06
CA TYR A 285 9.21 11.57 -3.86
C TYR A 285 8.58 10.19 -3.98
N GLY A 286 8.73 9.35 -2.97
CA GLY A 286 8.15 8.02 -3.01
C GLY A 286 8.24 7.26 -1.70
N GLU A 287 7.54 6.13 -1.66
CA GLU A 287 7.53 5.19 -0.54
C GLU A 287 8.90 4.50 -0.38
N GLN A 288 9.10 3.77 0.71
CA GLN A 288 10.36 3.06 1.00
C GLN A 288 10.78 2.07 -0.11
N TRP A 289 9.82 1.49 -0.86
CA TRP A 289 10.09 0.59 -1.99
C TRP A 289 10.64 1.27 -3.24
N SER A 290 10.70 2.59 -3.27
CA SER A 290 11.27 3.36 -4.39
C SER A 290 12.75 3.06 -4.61
N SER A 291 13.44 2.46 -3.64
CA SER A 291 14.79 1.92 -3.82
C SER A 291 14.90 0.99 -5.04
N PHE A 292 13.88 0.14 -5.27
CA PHE A 292 13.85 -0.77 -6.41
C PHE A 292 13.57 -0.05 -7.73
N ALA A 293 12.78 1.03 -7.70
CA ALA A 293 12.54 1.85 -8.88
C ALA A 293 13.83 2.58 -9.34
N VAL A 294 14.65 3.07 -8.40
CA VAL A 294 15.89 3.79 -8.71
C VAL A 294 17.08 2.86 -8.95
N GLN A 295 17.03 1.62 -8.49
CA GLN A 295 18.10 0.62 -8.64
C GLN A 295 18.48 0.39 -10.10
N GLY A 296 17.53 0.51 -11.04
CA GLY A 296 17.78 0.35 -12.46
C GLY A 296 18.88 1.28 -13.01
N SER A 297 19.10 2.45 -12.38
CA SER A 297 20.14 3.40 -12.77
C SER A 297 21.56 2.84 -12.60
N ARG A 298 21.76 1.92 -11.66
CA ARG A 298 23.05 1.26 -11.41
C ARG A 298 23.46 0.28 -12.53
N GLY A 299 22.48 -0.22 -13.28
CA GLY A 299 22.75 -1.05 -14.46
C GLY A 299 23.42 -0.26 -15.60
N ILE A 300 23.20 1.06 -15.66
CA ILE A 300 23.79 1.97 -16.65
C ILE A 300 25.02 2.69 -16.07
N ASP A 301 24.89 3.21 -14.86
CA ASP A 301 25.97 3.86 -14.10
C ASP A 301 26.18 3.11 -12.77
N PRO A 302 27.16 2.19 -12.68
CA PRO A 302 27.44 1.47 -11.43
C PRO A 302 27.83 2.38 -10.26
N SER A 303 28.21 3.63 -10.50
CA SER A 303 28.48 4.63 -9.47
C SER A 303 27.25 5.39 -9.00
N ALA A 304 26.09 5.15 -9.62
CA ALA A 304 24.84 5.77 -9.21
C ALA A 304 24.49 5.38 -7.77
N GLU A 305 24.35 6.39 -6.92
CA GLU A 305 24.05 6.20 -5.51
C GLU A 305 22.85 7.03 -5.09
N TRP A 306 21.81 6.35 -4.60
CA TRP A 306 20.59 6.97 -4.11
C TRP A 306 20.47 6.78 -2.61
N GLN A 307 19.89 7.78 -1.95
CA GLN A 307 19.58 7.71 -0.53
C GLN A 307 18.20 8.33 -0.27
N ALA A 308 17.45 7.72 0.66
CA ALA A 308 16.24 8.30 1.20
C ALA A 308 16.55 9.38 2.22
N PHE A 309 15.78 10.46 2.21
CA PHE A 309 15.81 11.55 3.17
C PHE A 309 14.39 11.84 3.68
N PRO A 310 14.25 12.40 4.89
CA PRO A 310 12.94 12.81 5.39
C PRO A 310 12.33 13.93 4.51
N LEU A 311 11.01 14.03 4.52
CA LEU A 311 10.34 15.20 3.97
C LEU A 311 10.80 16.45 4.73
N VAL A 312 10.81 17.57 4.02
CA VAL A 312 11.18 18.88 4.56
C VAL A 312 10.09 19.90 4.25
N SER A 313 10.01 20.96 5.05
CA SER A 313 9.01 22.03 4.91
C SER A 313 9.61 23.38 4.60
N GLY A 314 8.75 24.32 4.22
CA GLY A 314 9.10 25.74 4.09
C GLY A 314 9.13 26.49 5.41
N SER A 315 8.53 25.97 6.48
CA SER A 315 8.45 26.63 7.78
C SER A 315 9.68 26.42 8.67
N GLY A 316 10.57 25.47 8.32
CA GLY A 316 11.67 25.01 9.17
C GLY A 316 11.26 24.01 10.24
N GLU A 317 9.97 23.81 10.47
CA GLU A 317 9.44 22.74 11.32
C GLU A 317 9.29 21.43 10.51
N PRO A 318 9.46 20.26 11.12
CA PRO A 318 9.22 19.00 10.42
C PRO A 318 7.79 18.92 9.86
N PRO A 319 7.60 18.60 8.58
CA PRO A 319 6.27 18.51 7.99
C PRO A 319 5.50 17.32 8.52
N GLN A 320 4.18 17.40 8.46
CA GLN A 320 3.33 16.21 8.58
C GLN A 320 3.49 15.34 7.33
N VAL A 321 3.58 14.02 7.53
CA VAL A 321 3.75 13.04 6.46
C VAL A 321 2.41 12.37 6.18
N PRO A 322 1.82 12.56 5.00
CA PRO A 322 0.50 12.02 4.70
C PRO A 322 0.53 10.49 4.67
N LEU A 323 -0.39 9.87 5.41
CA LEU A 323 -0.68 8.45 5.37
C LEU A 323 -2.07 8.23 4.79
N ARG A 324 -2.12 7.79 3.56
CA ARG A 324 -3.39 7.42 2.92
C ARG A 324 -3.95 6.16 3.57
N PHE A 325 -5.26 6.13 3.78
CA PHE A 325 -5.94 4.91 4.20
C PHE A 325 -5.65 3.77 3.22
N SER A 326 -5.16 2.64 3.74
CA SER A 326 -4.57 1.61 2.89
C SER A 326 -5.47 0.38 2.68
N THR A 327 -6.56 0.22 3.43
CA THR A 327 -7.50 -0.88 3.22
C THR A 327 -8.44 -0.56 2.07
N TRP A 328 -8.26 -1.22 0.96
CA TRP A 328 -8.98 -0.99 -0.29
C TRP A 328 -9.63 -2.23 -0.88
N GLN A 329 -9.40 -3.40 -0.28
CA GLN A 329 -9.97 -4.66 -0.70
C GLN A 329 -10.61 -5.40 0.46
N PHE A 330 -11.68 -6.12 0.15
CA PHE A 330 -12.57 -6.75 1.10
C PHE A 330 -12.99 -8.12 0.58
N TYR A 331 -13.04 -9.10 1.46
CA TYR A 331 -13.52 -10.44 1.15
C TYR A 331 -14.99 -10.56 1.57
N ALA A 332 -15.88 -10.44 0.60
CA ALA A 332 -17.33 -10.57 0.80
C ALA A 332 -17.77 -12.00 0.52
N VAL A 333 -18.78 -12.48 1.28
CA VAL A 333 -19.35 -13.81 1.13
C VAL A 333 -20.75 -13.69 0.52
N ARG A 334 -21.01 -14.45 -0.55
CA ARG A 334 -22.31 -14.47 -1.22
C ARG A 334 -23.42 -14.91 -0.26
N LYS A 335 -24.60 -14.33 -0.41
CA LYS A 335 -25.74 -14.45 0.52
C LYS A 335 -26.12 -15.89 0.88
N ASP A 336 -26.12 -16.79 -0.10
CA ASP A 336 -26.64 -18.14 0.05
C ASP A 336 -25.57 -19.20 0.38
N VAL A 337 -24.34 -18.76 0.72
CA VAL A 337 -23.27 -19.68 1.12
C VAL A 337 -23.57 -20.26 2.49
N PRO A 338 -23.63 -21.60 2.63
CA PRO A 338 -24.02 -22.24 3.89
C PRO A 338 -22.92 -22.20 4.97
N HIS A 339 -21.66 -21.97 4.57
CA HIS A 339 -20.48 -21.98 5.44
C HIS A 339 -19.70 -20.65 5.32
N PRO A 340 -20.28 -19.51 5.76
CA PRO A 340 -19.60 -18.22 5.66
C PRO A 340 -18.34 -18.12 6.55
N GLU A 341 -18.26 -18.95 7.60
CA GLU A 341 -17.09 -19.03 8.49
C GLU A 341 -15.82 -19.52 7.79
N ALA A 342 -15.96 -20.19 6.65
CA ALA A 342 -14.81 -20.73 5.93
C ALA A 342 -13.80 -19.64 5.55
N VAL A 343 -14.24 -18.46 5.11
CA VAL A 343 -13.31 -17.36 4.80
C VAL A 343 -12.49 -16.93 6.02
N VAL A 344 -13.11 -16.84 7.20
CA VAL A 344 -12.42 -16.49 8.46
C VAL A 344 -11.44 -17.58 8.86
N GLN A 345 -11.81 -18.86 8.69
CA GLN A 345 -10.92 -19.98 8.96
C GLN A 345 -9.70 -20.01 8.02
N LEU A 346 -9.86 -19.64 6.73
CA LEU A 346 -8.73 -19.46 5.82
C LEU A 346 -7.78 -18.35 6.33
N PHE A 347 -8.31 -17.21 6.79
CA PHE A 347 -7.53 -16.14 7.41
C PHE A 347 -6.76 -16.63 8.64
N ASN A 348 -7.45 -17.33 9.55
CA ASN A 348 -6.83 -17.88 10.77
C ASN A 348 -5.62 -18.76 10.43
N LEU A 349 -5.79 -19.71 9.51
CA LEU A 349 -4.71 -20.64 9.17
C LEU A 349 -3.59 -19.94 8.40
N HIS A 350 -3.92 -19.00 7.51
CA HIS A 350 -2.90 -18.21 6.79
C HIS A 350 -2.01 -17.45 7.77
N LEU A 351 -2.61 -16.76 8.74
CA LEU A 351 -1.89 -15.98 9.74
C LEU A 351 -1.11 -16.89 10.70
N GLU A 352 -1.70 -18.00 11.14
CA GLU A 352 -1.04 -18.96 12.01
C GLU A 352 0.22 -19.56 11.37
N LYS A 353 0.15 -19.96 10.08
CA LYS A 353 1.30 -20.55 9.36
C LYS A 353 2.42 -19.56 9.08
N ASN A 354 2.11 -18.27 9.05
CA ASN A 354 3.11 -17.25 8.77
C ASN A 354 3.63 -16.53 10.04
N TRP A 355 2.78 -16.24 11.02
CA TRP A 355 3.13 -15.44 12.20
C TRP A 355 2.66 -16.01 13.53
N GLY A 356 1.97 -17.15 13.56
CA GLY A 356 1.46 -17.77 14.76
C GLY A 356 2.49 -18.62 15.52
N ALA A 357 2.03 -19.35 16.52
CA ALA A 357 2.86 -20.23 17.32
C ALA A 357 3.44 -21.42 16.53
N SER A 358 2.72 -21.89 15.51
CA SER A 358 3.14 -22.97 14.60
C SER A 358 3.67 -22.45 13.27
N ALA A 359 4.19 -21.22 13.24
CA ALA A 359 4.64 -20.57 12.02
C ALA A 359 5.76 -21.37 11.32
N ALA A 360 5.58 -21.52 10.01
CA ALA A 360 6.59 -22.05 9.09
C ALA A 360 6.80 -21.01 7.97
N TYR A 361 7.16 -19.81 8.36
CA TYR A 361 7.24 -18.60 7.56
C TYR A 361 7.99 -18.82 6.24
N GLU A 362 9.15 -19.47 6.27
CA GLU A 362 9.88 -19.74 5.04
C GLU A 362 9.08 -20.63 4.08
N SER A 363 8.36 -21.63 4.57
CA SER A 363 7.62 -22.60 3.73
C SER A 363 6.33 -22.02 3.12
N TYR A 364 5.66 -21.11 3.85
CA TYR A 364 4.34 -20.60 3.47
C TYR A 364 4.34 -19.14 3.04
N TYR A 365 5.44 -18.40 3.29
CA TYR A 365 5.51 -16.99 2.90
C TYR A 365 6.52 -16.74 1.77
N ILE A 366 7.80 -17.07 1.96
CA ILE A 366 8.88 -16.59 1.07
C ILE A 366 9.83 -17.65 0.51
N SER A 367 9.69 -18.94 0.78
CA SER A 367 10.66 -19.92 0.29
C SER A 367 10.06 -20.94 -0.71
N PRO A 368 10.75 -21.16 -1.82
CA PRO A 368 11.96 -20.50 -2.33
C PRO A 368 11.66 -19.08 -2.87
N LEU A 369 10.42 -18.74 -3.05
CA LEU A 369 9.89 -17.51 -3.67
C LEU A 369 8.70 -17.01 -2.83
N PRO A 370 8.08 -15.86 -3.14
CA PRO A 370 6.96 -15.30 -2.38
C PRO A 370 5.66 -16.10 -2.57
N VAL A 371 5.65 -17.32 -2.00
CA VAL A 371 4.57 -18.32 -2.14
C VAL A 371 3.26 -17.95 -1.44
N TRP A 372 3.27 -16.91 -0.60
CA TRP A 372 2.06 -16.32 -0.05
C TRP A 372 1.06 -15.89 -1.14
N GLN A 373 1.54 -15.54 -2.34
CA GLN A 373 0.71 -15.14 -3.49
C GLN A 373 -0.18 -16.28 -4.04
N LEU A 374 0.12 -17.53 -3.67
CA LEU A 374 -0.68 -18.70 -4.08
C LEU A 374 -1.92 -18.89 -3.19
N SER A 375 -2.01 -18.18 -2.06
CA SER A 375 -3.16 -18.26 -1.16
C SER A 375 -4.35 -17.45 -1.71
N PRO A 376 -5.58 -17.95 -1.59
CA PRO A 376 -6.79 -17.21 -1.95
C PRO A 376 -7.05 -16.00 -1.02
N VAL A 377 -6.48 -16.03 0.19
CA VAL A 377 -6.53 -14.92 1.16
C VAL A 377 -5.11 -14.56 1.60
N THR A 378 -4.84 -13.25 1.71
CA THR A 378 -3.48 -12.74 1.90
C THR A 378 -3.34 -11.72 3.04
N PRO A 379 -3.99 -11.90 4.21
CA PRO A 379 -3.80 -11.00 5.34
C PRO A 379 -2.36 -11.08 5.87
N TYR A 380 -1.86 -9.97 6.42
CA TYR A 380 -0.54 -9.91 7.05
C TYR A 380 -0.51 -8.83 8.14
N PRO A 381 0.43 -8.90 9.11
CA PRO A 381 0.59 -7.84 10.11
C PRO A 381 0.97 -6.52 9.45
N ALA A 382 0.16 -5.47 9.65
CA ALA A 382 0.36 -4.16 9.02
C ALA A 382 1.73 -3.52 9.36
N ARG A 383 2.29 -3.86 10.50
CA ARG A 383 3.56 -3.32 11.00
C ARG A 383 4.77 -4.23 10.73
N LYS A 384 4.60 -5.38 10.08
CA LYS A 384 5.66 -6.41 9.94
C LYS A 384 7.00 -5.88 9.40
N ASN A 385 6.94 -4.95 8.45
CA ASN A 385 8.13 -4.39 7.82
C ASN A 385 8.87 -3.42 8.75
N LEU A 386 8.16 -2.52 9.42
CA LEU A 386 8.74 -1.62 10.41
C LEU A 386 9.31 -2.41 11.60
N GLU A 387 8.56 -3.40 12.10
CA GLU A 387 9.02 -4.27 13.20
C GLU A 387 10.26 -5.08 12.79
N ALA A 388 10.35 -5.52 11.54
CA ALA A 388 11.56 -6.17 11.03
C ALA A 388 12.76 -5.23 11.05
N PHE A 389 12.58 -3.96 10.64
CA PHE A 389 13.63 -2.95 10.75
C PHE A 389 14.04 -2.72 12.22
N GLN A 390 13.07 -2.57 13.13
CA GLN A 390 13.34 -2.35 14.56
C GLN A 390 14.10 -3.54 15.19
N GLN A 391 13.78 -4.79 14.81
CA GLN A 391 14.53 -5.97 15.21
C GLN A 391 15.99 -5.91 14.69
N LEU A 392 16.16 -5.58 13.41
CA LEU A 392 17.48 -5.47 12.78
C LEU A 392 18.32 -4.34 13.41
N ASP A 393 17.70 -3.20 13.69
CA ASP A 393 18.38 -2.08 14.34
C ASP A 393 18.80 -2.43 15.77
N LYS A 394 17.92 -3.06 16.56
CA LYS A 394 18.27 -3.60 17.88
C LYS A 394 19.42 -4.60 17.79
N ALA A 395 19.38 -5.53 16.83
CA ALA A 395 20.43 -6.53 16.64
C ALA A 395 21.79 -5.88 16.31
N ARG A 396 21.81 -4.83 15.46
CA ARG A 396 23.03 -4.07 15.15
C ARG A 396 23.60 -3.38 16.39
N ARG A 397 22.75 -2.77 17.22
CA ARG A 397 23.16 -2.07 18.45
C ARG A 397 23.67 -3.00 19.54
N THR A 398 23.10 -4.20 19.66
CA THR A 398 23.47 -5.17 20.69
C THR A 398 24.55 -6.16 20.25
N GLY A 399 24.77 -6.33 18.94
CA GLY A 399 25.61 -7.38 18.38
C GLY A 399 24.98 -8.77 18.44
N ASP A 400 23.74 -8.90 18.94
CA ASP A 400 23.03 -10.17 19.02
C ASP A 400 21.97 -10.25 17.92
N PHE A 401 22.09 -11.24 17.05
CA PHE A 401 21.16 -11.52 15.94
C PHE A 401 20.33 -12.78 16.18
N SER A 402 20.47 -13.43 17.33
CA SER A 402 19.83 -14.73 17.61
C SER A 402 18.31 -14.65 17.74
N PHE A 403 17.79 -13.48 18.16
CA PHE A 403 16.36 -13.26 18.35
C PHE A 403 15.60 -12.87 17.07
N LEU A 404 16.31 -12.63 15.96
CA LEU A 404 15.66 -12.31 14.69
C LEU A 404 14.77 -13.46 14.23
N LYS A 405 13.55 -13.14 13.83
CA LYS A 405 12.59 -14.12 13.33
C LYS A 405 11.87 -13.59 12.07
N ASP A 406 11.18 -14.49 11.41
CA ASP A 406 10.29 -14.19 10.30
C ASP A 406 10.91 -13.23 9.25
N GLU A 407 10.27 -12.11 8.99
CA GLU A 407 10.69 -11.05 8.05
C GLU A 407 12.13 -10.58 8.32
N ALA A 408 12.45 -10.25 9.57
CA ALA A 408 13.76 -9.71 9.94
C ALA A 408 14.89 -10.67 9.61
N ARG A 409 14.69 -11.98 9.83
CA ARG A 409 15.67 -13.03 9.49
C ARG A 409 15.86 -13.15 7.98
N ALA A 410 14.77 -13.10 7.23
CA ALA A 410 14.80 -13.17 5.77
C ALA A 410 15.50 -11.95 5.16
N ILE A 411 15.21 -10.75 5.67
CA ILE A 411 15.87 -9.51 5.25
C ILE A 411 17.37 -9.55 5.61
N LYS A 412 17.73 -10.00 6.81
CA LYS A 412 19.13 -10.14 7.21
C LYS A 412 19.95 -10.94 6.20
N LYS A 413 19.44 -12.06 5.71
CA LYS A 413 20.11 -12.87 4.69
C LYS A 413 20.43 -12.06 3.42
N ARG A 414 19.52 -11.17 2.99
CA ARG A 414 19.70 -10.30 1.81
C ARG A 414 20.74 -9.19 2.06
N LEU A 415 20.71 -8.60 3.26
CA LEU A 415 21.69 -7.60 3.67
C LEU A 415 23.10 -8.21 3.76
N ASP A 416 23.23 -9.44 4.27
CA ASP A 416 24.50 -10.16 4.32
C ASP A 416 25.03 -10.50 2.92
N ALA A 417 24.17 -10.91 2.01
CA ALA A 417 24.55 -11.16 0.62
C ALA A 417 25.07 -9.86 -0.04
N TYR A 418 24.42 -8.72 0.21
CA TYR A 418 24.90 -7.42 -0.24
C TYR A 418 26.29 -7.08 0.35
N ALA A 419 26.44 -7.21 1.67
CA ALA A 419 27.68 -6.86 2.39
C ALA A 419 28.86 -7.76 1.99
N SER A 420 28.62 -9.03 1.67
CA SER A 420 29.67 -9.98 1.25
C SER A 420 30.28 -9.69 -0.11
N GLY A 421 29.64 -8.85 -0.94
CA GLY A 421 30.12 -8.46 -2.26
C GLY A 421 30.10 -9.57 -3.32
N GLY A 422 29.37 -10.66 -3.07
CA GLY A 422 29.22 -11.80 -3.98
C GLY A 422 28.46 -11.47 -5.28
N PRO A 423 28.22 -12.48 -6.15
CA PRO A 423 27.53 -12.30 -7.44
C PRO A 423 26.11 -11.73 -7.29
N ASP A 424 25.46 -11.95 -6.15
CA ASP A 424 24.11 -11.44 -5.86
C ASP A 424 24.10 -10.07 -5.16
N LYS A 425 25.24 -9.40 -5.07
CA LYS A 425 25.38 -8.10 -4.41
C LYS A 425 24.32 -7.09 -4.87
N GLU A 426 24.15 -6.94 -6.17
CA GLU A 426 23.20 -5.95 -6.71
C GLU A 426 21.76 -6.25 -6.33
N SER A 427 21.38 -7.50 -6.17
CA SER A 427 20.03 -7.87 -5.70
C SER A 427 19.73 -7.41 -4.27
N GLY A 428 20.74 -7.23 -3.45
CA GLY A 428 20.64 -6.76 -2.06
C GLY A 428 20.71 -5.24 -1.89
N TRP A 429 21.12 -4.49 -2.93
CA TRP A 429 21.29 -3.04 -2.82
C TRP A 429 19.99 -2.32 -2.42
N GLY A 430 18.87 -2.62 -3.11
CA GLY A 430 17.58 -2.02 -2.77
C GLY A 430 17.14 -2.31 -1.33
N TRP A 431 17.40 -3.53 -0.85
CA TRP A 431 17.12 -3.91 0.55
C TRP A 431 17.98 -3.15 1.55
N GLU A 432 19.26 -2.89 1.23
CA GLU A 432 20.13 -2.05 2.05
C GLU A 432 19.57 -0.62 2.15
N LYS A 433 19.07 -0.06 1.05
CA LYS A 433 18.44 1.27 1.05
C LYS A 433 17.14 1.35 1.83
N ILE A 434 16.46 0.23 2.03
CA ILE A 434 15.23 0.15 2.83
C ILE A 434 15.55 -0.13 4.30
N TYR A 435 16.32 -1.19 4.58
CA TYR A 435 16.53 -1.76 5.92
C TYR A 435 17.92 -1.56 6.50
N GLY A 436 18.86 -0.97 5.76
CA GLY A 436 20.20 -0.65 6.24
C GLY A 436 20.20 0.36 7.39
N PRO A 437 21.38 0.63 8.00
CA PRO A 437 21.47 1.58 9.11
C PRO A 437 20.93 2.98 8.79
N ASN A 438 21.11 3.42 7.55
CA ASN A 438 20.61 4.70 7.03
C ASN A 438 19.44 4.49 6.06
N GLY A 439 18.75 3.36 6.16
CA GLY A 439 17.66 2.98 5.26
C GLY A 439 16.38 3.75 5.51
N ALA A 440 15.45 3.62 4.56
CA ALA A 440 14.16 4.30 4.57
C ALA A 440 13.35 4.05 5.86
N TYR A 441 13.35 2.81 6.38
CA TYR A 441 12.63 2.52 7.63
C TYR A 441 13.21 3.21 8.86
N GLY A 442 14.49 3.57 8.87
CA GLY A 442 15.04 4.40 9.94
C GLY A 442 14.47 5.81 9.96
N ILE A 443 14.02 6.33 8.81
CA ILE A 443 13.32 7.60 8.71
C ILE A 443 11.86 7.43 9.13
N ILE A 444 11.18 6.38 8.66
CA ILE A 444 9.78 6.08 8.98
C ILE A 444 9.62 5.83 10.49
N ASP A 445 10.54 5.11 11.11
CA ASP A 445 10.57 4.89 12.57
C ASP A 445 10.65 6.22 13.33
N ARG A 446 11.49 7.17 12.85
CA ARG A 446 11.55 8.53 13.43
C ARG A 446 10.27 9.33 13.20
N TYR A 447 9.62 9.21 12.04
CA TYR A 447 8.34 9.85 11.80
C TYR A 447 7.28 9.42 12.81
N GLU A 448 7.23 8.11 13.10
CA GLU A 448 6.31 7.57 14.11
C GLU A 448 6.65 8.09 15.51
N GLN A 449 7.93 7.98 15.92
CA GLN A 449 8.38 8.46 17.24
C GLN A 449 8.16 9.94 17.46
N ASN A 450 8.23 10.76 16.41
CA ASN A 450 8.05 12.21 16.47
C ASN A 450 6.59 12.64 16.18
N HIS A 451 5.65 11.71 16.05
CA HIS A 451 4.24 11.99 15.73
C HIS A 451 4.04 12.84 14.46
N GLN A 452 4.87 12.59 13.45
CA GLN A 452 4.82 13.32 12.17
C GLN A 452 3.85 12.69 11.16
N LEU A 453 3.34 11.49 11.43
CA LEU A 453 2.44 10.78 10.52
C LEU A 453 1.03 11.38 10.62
N LEU A 454 0.48 11.77 9.47
CA LEU A 454 -0.87 12.33 9.34
C LEU A 454 -1.78 11.29 8.67
N PRO A 455 -2.55 10.49 9.42
CA PRO A 455 -3.48 9.54 8.83
C PRO A 455 -4.65 10.27 8.16
N ASP A 456 -5.24 9.61 7.15
CA ASP A 456 -6.50 10.04 6.57
C ASP A 456 -7.59 10.09 7.66
N GLY A 457 -8.26 11.22 7.78
CA GLY A 457 -9.31 11.41 8.78
C GLY A 457 -10.60 10.65 8.45
N PHE A 458 -10.80 10.25 7.20
CA PHE A 458 -11.94 9.43 6.78
C PHE A 458 -11.50 8.03 6.37
N ASN A 459 -11.96 7.05 7.12
CA ASN A 459 -11.72 5.63 6.87
C ASN A 459 -13.01 4.78 6.99
N GLY A 460 -14.16 5.40 6.81
CA GLY A 460 -15.46 4.74 6.80
C GLY A 460 -15.80 4.09 5.46
N ALA A 461 -16.94 3.42 5.43
CA ALA A 461 -17.52 2.94 4.17
C ALA A 461 -17.84 4.12 3.23
N LEU A 462 -17.75 3.90 1.91
CA LEU A 462 -18.07 4.94 0.94
C LEU A 462 -19.48 5.47 1.16
N THR A 463 -19.61 6.79 1.19
CA THR A 463 -20.90 7.47 1.30
C THR A 463 -21.65 7.41 -0.02
N ASP A 464 -22.96 7.74 -0.01
CA ASP A 464 -23.77 7.73 -1.24
C ASP A 464 -23.23 8.74 -2.26
N THR A 465 -22.81 9.92 -1.81
CA THR A 465 -22.21 10.94 -2.70
C THR A 465 -20.86 10.48 -3.25
N MET A 466 -20.04 9.77 -2.46
CA MET A 466 -18.78 9.18 -2.94
C MET A 466 -19.06 8.14 -4.04
N MET A 467 -20.08 7.30 -3.88
CA MET A 467 -20.46 6.31 -4.91
C MET A 467 -20.79 6.96 -6.25
N ASP A 468 -21.44 8.12 -6.22
CA ASP A 468 -21.94 8.79 -7.42
C ASP A 468 -20.94 9.80 -8.01
N ARG A 469 -20.09 10.44 -7.20
CA ARG A 469 -19.34 11.65 -7.56
C ARG A 469 -17.84 11.56 -7.40
N GLN A 470 -17.31 10.66 -6.56
CA GLN A 470 -15.88 10.65 -6.23
C GLN A 470 -14.99 10.52 -7.47
N SER A 471 -15.36 9.67 -8.44
CA SER A 471 -14.58 9.52 -9.68
C SER A 471 -14.51 10.84 -10.45
N ILE A 472 -15.66 11.53 -10.59
CA ILE A 472 -15.75 12.81 -11.30
C ILE A 472 -14.94 13.89 -10.58
N LEU A 473 -15.02 13.94 -9.25
CA LEU A 473 -14.28 14.93 -8.44
C LEU A 473 -12.78 14.67 -8.47
N ASN A 474 -12.34 13.40 -8.47
CA ASN A 474 -10.95 13.03 -8.62
C ASN A 474 -10.41 13.40 -10.01
N GLU A 475 -11.14 13.10 -11.08
CA GLU A 475 -10.78 13.48 -12.45
C GLU A 475 -10.68 15.02 -12.61
N LEU A 476 -11.62 15.75 -12.05
CA LEU A 476 -11.62 17.22 -12.04
C LEU A 476 -10.35 17.76 -11.36
N GLN A 477 -9.98 17.21 -10.19
CA GLN A 477 -8.77 17.57 -9.47
C GLN A 477 -7.52 17.28 -10.28
N ASP A 478 -7.38 16.05 -10.77
CA ASP A 478 -6.21 15.60 -11.49
C ASP A 478 -5.99 16.44 -12.77
N GLU A 479 -7.06 16.68 -13.53
CA GLU A 479 -7.00 17.54 -14.71
C GLU A 479 -6.62 18.98 -14.37
N ALA A 480 -7.22 19.59 -13.35
CA ALA A 480 -6.93 20.96 -12.95
C ALA A 480 -5.45 21.09 -12.52
N PHE A 481 -4.97 20.17 -11.68
CA PHE A 481 -3.59 20.21 -11.17
C PHE A 481 -2.58 20.00 -12.30
N ILE A 482 -2.78 19.03 -13.18
CA ILE A 482 -1.90 18.81 -14.34
C ILE A 482 -1.88 20.05 -15.23
N ARG A 483 -3.03 20.65 -15.54
CA ARG A 483 -3.10 21.87 -16.39
C ARG A 483 -2.36 23.05 -15.77
N ILE A 484 -2.50 23.24 -14.46
CA ILE A 484 -1.78 24.29 -13.73
C ILE A 484 -0.28 24.06 -13.81
N ILE A 485 0.21 22.85 -13.51
CA ILE A 485 1.63 22.52 -13.60
C ILE A 485 2.15 22.74 -15.03
N LEU A 486 1.40 22.37 -16.06
CA LEU A 486 1.72 22.59 -17.47
C LEU A 486 1.67 24.06 -17.92
N GLY A 487 1.36 25.01 -17.03
CA GLY A 487 1.49 26.45 -17.28
C GLY A 487 0.19 27.22 -17.43
N ARG A 488 -0.97 26.63 -17.15
CA ARG A 488 -2.23 27.39 -17.06
C ARG A 488 -2.17 28.36 -15.87
N PRO A 489 -2.95 29.46 -15.92
CA PRO A 489 -3.00 30.40 -14.79
C PRO A 489 -3.33 29.72 -13.48
N ILE A 490 -2.67 30.13 -12.40
CA ILE A 490 -2.88 29.56 -11.06
C ILE A 490 -4.30 29.75 -10.54
N ASP A 491 -5.04 30.76 -11.04
CA ASP A 491 -6.44 31.01 -10.72
C ASP A 491 -7.38 29.90 -11.24
N GLU A 492 -6.89 28.97 -12.06
CA GLU A 492 -7.64 27.75 -12.38
C GLU A 492 -7.87 26.88 -11.13
N PHE A 493 -7.05 27.02 -10.10
CA PHE A 493 -7.27 26.38 -8.81
C PHE A 493 -8.57 26.86 -8.15
N ASP A 494 -8.82 28.17 -8.14
CA ASP A 494 -10.03 28.72 -7.52
C ASP A 494 -11.29 28.23 -8.26
N ARG A 495 -11.23 28.15 -9.60
CA ARG A 495 -12.31 27.57 -10.42
C ARG A 495 -12.52 26.09 -10.14
N PHE A 496 -11.44 25.35 -9.95
CA PHE A 496 -11.50 23.94 -9.54
C PHE A 496 -12.24 23.81 -8.22
N VAL A 497 -11.90 24.62 -7.21
CA VAL A 497 -12.54 24.61 -5.88
C VAL A 497 -14.04 24.90 -6.00
N GLU A 498 -14.42 25.96 -6.73
CA GLU A 498 -15.85 26.29 -6.99
C GLU A 498 -16.60 25.14 -7.66
N GLU A 499 -15.99 24.52 -8.66
CA GLU A 499 -16.58 23.40 -9.40
C GLU A 499 -16.67 22.13 -8.54
N TRP A 500 -15.68 21.87 -7.69
CA TRP A 500 -15.67 20.76 -6.74
C TRP A 500 -16.85 20.87 -5.77
N HIS A 501 -17.08 22.04 -5.18
CA HIS A 501 -18.25 22.32 -4.34
C HIS A 501 -19.54 22.07 -5.10
N ARG A 502 -19.65 22.65 -6.30
CA ARG A 502 -20.86 22.56 -7.14
C ARG A 502 -21.21 21.13 -7.57
N LEU A 503 -20.22 20.28 -7.83
CA LEU A 503 -20.41 18.91 -8.31
C LEU A 503 -20.70 17.89 -7.20
N GLY A 504 -20.75 18.31 -5.94
CA GLY A 504 -21.16 17.46 -4.83
C GLY A 504 -20.16 17.39 -3.68
N GLY A 505 -19.07 18.16 -3.74
CA GLY A 505 -18.06 18.20 -2.67
C GLY A 505 -18.65 18.61 -1.32
N ASP A 506 -19.55 19.61 -1.29
CA ASP A 506 -20.22 20.04 -0.05
C ASP A 506 -21.00 18.89 0.60
N ARG A 507 -21.82 18.21 -0.20
CA ARG A 507 -22.59 17.08 0.31
C ARG A 507 -21.71 15.92 0.77
N MET A 508 -20.62 15.65 0.06
CA MET A 508 -19.63 14.64 0.48
C MET A 508 -19.02 15.04 1.82
N THR A 509 -18.67 16.31 2.01
CA THR A 509 -18.13 16.84 3.27
C THR A 509 -19.12 16.70 4.43
N GLU A 510 -20.40 17.00 4.20
CA GLU A 510 -21.45 16.79 5.19
C GLU A 510 -21.60 15.32 5.61
N GLU A 511 -21.56 14.40 4.64
CA GLU A 511 -21.67 12.96 4.89
C GLU A 511 -20.45 12.43 5.69
N VAL A 512 -19.25 12.87 5.33
CA VAL A 512 -18.00 12.55 6.04
C VAL A 512 -18.03 13.06 7.48
N ASN A 513 -18.46 14.31 7.69
CA ASN A 513 -18.54 14.89 9.04
C ASN A 513 -19.65 14.26 9.89
N ARG A 514 -20.73 13.78 9.30
CA ARG A 514 -21.74 13.00 10.02
C ARG A 514 -21.14 11.70 10.55
N TRP A 515 -20.43 10.95 9.70
CA TRP A 515 -19.71 9.75 10.10
C TRP A 515 -18.67 10.05 11.19
N HIS A 516 -17.89 11.12 11.03
CA HIS A 516 -16.88 11.52 12.02
C HIS A 516 -17.49 11.80 13.39
N ALA A 517 -18.62 12.50 13.43
CA ALA A 517 -19.35 12.81 14.67
C ALA A 517 -19.95 11.54 15.32
N GLU A 518 -20.41 10.57 14.53
CA GLU A 518 -20.91 9.28 15.02
C GLU A 518 -19.78 8.48 15.66
N LYS A 519 -18.63 8.37 15.01
CA LYS A 519 -17.44 7.70 15.54
C LYS A 519 -16.89 8.36 16.80
N GLY A 520 -16.94 9.68 16.88
CA GLY A 520 -16.55 10.42 18.10
C GLY A 520 -17.46 10.14 19.30
N ARG A 521 -18.74 9.80 19.08
CA ARG A 521 -19.68 9.37 20.13
C ARG A 521 -19.41 7.94 20.60
N GLU A 522 -19.23 7.01 19.64
CA GLU A 522 -18.93 5.61 19.95
C GLU A 522 -17.66 5.46 20.81
N ARG A 523 -16.60 6.22 20.52
CA ARG A 523 -15.36 6.22 21.31
C ARG A 523 -15.56 6.68 22.76
N LYS A 524 -16.40 7.71 22.97
CA LYS A 524 -16.70 8.23 24.33
C LYS A 524 -17.58 7.30 25.16
N GLU A 525 -18.30 6.37 24.54
CA GLU A 525 -19.13 5.39 25.24
C GLU A 525 -18.33 4.13 25.62
N THR A 526 -17.17 3.91 24.99
CA THR A 526 -16.29 2.76 25.25
C THR A 526 -15.12 3.07 26.20
N ASP A 527 -14.78 4.34 26.41
CA ASP A 527 -13.81 4.82 27.43
C ASP A 527 -14.50 5.09 28.78
#